data_adeb53f53ba5647d8801252ed39790dd
#
_entry.id   adeb53f53ba5647d8801252ed39790dd
#
_cell.length_a   1.000
_cell.length_b   1.000
_cell.length_c   1.000
_cell.angle_alpha   90.00
_cell.angle_beta   90.00
_cell.angle_gamma   90.00
#
_symmetry.space_group_name_H-M   'P 1'
#
loop_
_entity.id
_entity.type
_entity.pdbx_description
1 polymer ?
#
loop_
_entity_poly.entity_id
_entity_poly.type
_entity_poly.pdbx_seq_one_letter_code
_entity_poly.pdbx_strand_id
1 'polypeptide(L)'
;MFFHTNPHKPDRPQHSASRSVRLRPMSNHTFDLVDAAVSAARRGWRGDPSGNGCGYTKAGIILDDLLPEADRPAMLLQPDRPRDARLTDALDAINDRFGKKTMVLAREGFAGEWRLRADHRSPRYTTRISELPTVRV
;
A
#
# COMPACT_ATOMS: atom_id res chain seq x y z
N MET A 1 -7.19 7.13 2.80
CA MET A 1 -5.83 7.48 2.35
C MET A 1 -5.42 8.83 2.90
N PHE A 2 -4.19 8.97 3.34
CA PHE A 2 -3.63 10.22 3.84
C PHE A 2 -2.24 10.47 3.24
N PHE A 3 -1.83 11.74 3.22
CA PHE A 3 -0.48 12.15 2.91
C PHE A 3 -0.18 13.52 3.52
N HIS A 4 1.08 13.74 3.86
CA HIS A 4 1.54 14.98 4.46
C HIS A 4 3.00 15.30 4.10
N THR A 5 3.32 16.56 4.16
CA THR A 5 4.66 17.10 4.03
C THR A 5 5.47 16.92 5.31
N ASN A 6 6.77 17.21 5.26
CA ASN A 6 7.62 17.12 6.43
C ASN A 6 7.43 18.38 7.33
N PRO A 7 6.88 18.23 8.54
CA PRO A 7 6.65 19.37 9.44
C PRO A 7 7.94 20.01 9.96
N HIS A 8 9.08 19.29 9.85
CA HIS A 8 10.39 19.79 10.30
C HIS A 8 11.11 20.64 9.23
N LYS A 9 10.45 20.93 8.12
CA LYS A 9 10.96 21.81 7.05
C LYS A 9 9.99 22.97 6.82
N PRO A 10 9.94 23.96 7.74
CA PRO A 10 8.97 25.05 7.68
C PRO A 10 9.22 26.02 6.50
N ASP A 11 10.40 25.99 5.92
CA ASP A 11 10.80 26.72 4.72
C ASP A 11 10.10 26.24 3.43
N ARG A 12 9.42 25.10 3.49
CA ARG A 12 8.68 24.55 2.35
C ARG A 12 7.18 24.67 2.55
N PRO A 13 6.41 24.75 1.46
CA PRO A 13 4.95 24.75 1.54
C PRO A 13 4.44 23.52 2.31
N GLN A 14 3.64 23.74 3.34
CA GLN A 14 3.07 22.68 4.16
C GLN A 14 1.69 22.30 3.67
N HIS A 15 1.45 20.99 3.54
CA HIS A 15 0.14 20.45 3.19
C HIS A 15 -0.07 19.08 3.82
N SER A 16 -1.25 18.91 4.38
CA SER A 16 -1.73 17.61 4.87
C SER A 16 -3.13 17.37 4.34
N ALA A 17 -3.40 16.18 3.86
CA ALA A 17 -4.73 15.79 3.42
C ALA A 17 -5.05 14.36 3.81
N SER A 18 -6.30 14.15 4.20
CA SER A 18 -6.91 12.84 4.37
C SER A 18 -8.17 12.76 3.53
N ARG A 19 -8.36 11.64 2.87
CA ARG A 19 -9.55 11.38 2.03
C ARG A 19 -10.03 9.96 2.27
N SER A 20 -11.30 9.84 2.61
CA SER A 20 -11.99 8.55 2.72
C SER A 20 -12.78 8.27 1.46
N VAL A 21 -12.77 7.02 1.04
CA VAL A 21 -13.57 6.50 -0.06
C VAL A 21 -14.22 5.22 0.43
N ARG A 22 -15.54 5.17 0.37
CA ARG A 22 -16.27 3.95 0.66
C ARG A 22 -16.34 3.09 -0.58
N LEU A 23 -15.86 1.84 -0.47
CA LEU A 23 -16.03 0.85 -1.54
C LEU A 23 -17.48 0.40 -1.59
N ARG A 24 -18.10 0.59 -2.72
CA ARG A 24 -19.45 0.10 -3.02
C ARG A 24 -19.46 -0.48 -4.44
N PRO A 25 -19.62 -1.79 -4.59
CA PRO A 25 -19.79 -2.81 -3.54
C PRO A 25 -18.51 -3.02 -2.70
N MET A 26 -18.66 -3.62 -1.52
CA MET A 26 -17.50 -4.06 -0.72
C MET A 26 -16.70 -5.07 -1.52
N SER A 27 -15.37 -4.91 -1.52
CA SER A 27 -14.47 -5.73 -2.31
C SER A 27 -13.15 -5.92 -1.58
N ASN A 28 -12.59 -7.11 -1.68
CA ASN A 28 -11.22 -7.45 -1.27
C ASN A 28 -10.25 -7.48 -2.47
N HIS A 29 -10.75 -7.20 -3.67
CA HIS A 29 -9.93 -7.24 -4.89
C HIS A 29 -8.92 -6.10 -4.92
N THR A 30 -7.67 -6.44 -5.18
CA THR A 30 -6.55 -5.50 -5.22
C THR A 30 -6.80 -4.34 -6.18
N PHE A 31 -7.39 -4.60 -7.34
CA PHE A 31 -7.68 -3.56 -8.34
C PHE A 31 -8.68 -2.52 -7.82
N ASP A 32 -9.76 -2.95 -7.18
CA ASP A 32 -10.76 -2.06 -6.62
C ASP A 32 -10.17 -1.18 -5.51
N LEU A 33 -9.33 -1.78 -4.66
CA LEU A 33 -8.62 -1.07 -3.59
C LEU A 33 -7.64 -0.03 -4.15
N VAL A 34 -6.87 -0.40 -5.18
CA VAL A 34 -5.92 0.49 -5.85
C VAL A 34 -6.65 1.65 -6.54
N ASP A 35 -7.73 1.38 -7.26
CA ASP A 35 -8.50 2.43 -7.94
C ASP A 35 -9.15 3.40 -6.95
N ALA A 36 -9.68 2.89 -5.83
CA ALA A 36 -10.19 3.73 -4.75
C ALA A 36 -9.09 4.61 -4.14
N ALA A 37 -7.91 4.04 -3.89
CA ALA A 37 -6.76 4.76 -3.35
C ALA A 37 -6.27 5.85 -4.31
N VAL A 38 -6.14 5.53 -5.60
CA VAL A 38 -5.75 6.51 -6.64
C VAL A 38 -6.79 7.62 -6.76
N SER A 39 -8.08 7.28 -6.71
CA SER A 39 -9.17 8.27 -6.71
C SER A 39 -9.10 9.20 -5.51
N ALA A 40 -8.84 8.66 -4.30
CA ALA A 40 -8.65 9.44 -3.09
C ALA A 40 -7.42 10.35 -3.19
N ALA A 41 -6.31 9.82 -3.72
CA ALA A 41 -5.08 10.57 -3.93
C ALA A 41 -5.32 11.78 -4.84
N ARG A 42 -5.92 11.56 -6.00
CA ARG A 42 -6.20 12.64 -6.98
C ARG A 42 -7.03 13.77 -6.40
N ARG A 43 -7.98 13.47 -5.51
CA ARG A 43 -8.83 14.48 -4.86
C ARG A 43 -8.13 15.28 -3.77
N GLY A 44 -7.09 14.75 -3.17
CA GLY A 44 -6.36 15.42 -2.10
C GLY A 44 -5.00 15.97 -2.53
N TRP A 45 -4.51 15.53 -3.67
CA TRP A 45 -3.19 15.93 -4.16
C TRP A 45 -3.15 17.41 -4.52
N ARG A 46 -2.14 18.09 -3.97
CA ARG A 46 -1.75 19.45 -4.38
C ARG A 46 -0.34 19.36 -4.91
N GLY A 47 -0.21 19.18 -6.20
CA GLY A 47 1.06 19.22 -6.90
C GLY A 47 1.01 20.32 -7.97
N ASP A 48 2.11 21.03 -8.14
CA ASP A 48 2.31 21.84 -9.31
C ASP A 48 2.70 20.91 -10.47
N PRO A 49 2.11 21.07 -11.68
CA PRO A 49 2.52 20.36 -12.89
C PRO A 49 4.02 20.55 -13.22
N SER A 50 4.65 21.61 -12.75
CA SER A 50 6.09 21.90 -12.92
C SER A 50 7.01 21.12 -11.95
N GLY A 51 6.45 20.21 -11.13
CA GLY A 51 7.24 19.38 -10.20
C GLY A 51 7.66 20.08 -8.90
N ASN A 52 7.32 21.35 -8.71
CA ASN A 52 7.58 22.10 -7.47
C ASN A 52 6.47 21.92 -6.42
N GLY A 53 5.84 20.76 -6.39
CA GLY A 53 4.79 20.45 -5.44
C GLY A 53 5.23 20.53 -3.98
N CYS A 54 4.26 20.46 -3.07
CA CYS A 54 4.47 20.57 -1.62
C CYS A 54 5.51 19.60 -1.02
N GLY A 55 6.08 18.68 -1.79
CA GLY A 55 7.10 17.74 -1.32
C GLY A 55 6.57 16.80 -0.23
N TYR A 56 5.60 15.98 -0.56
CA TYR A 56 5.06 14.97 0.36
C TYR A 56 6.15 13.98 0.78
N THR A 57 6.25 13.73 2.06
CA THR A 57 7.25 12.80 2.65
C THR A 57 6.63 11.54 3.18
N LYS A 58 5.33 11.56 3.47
CA LYS A 58 4.62 10.38 3.95
C LYS A 58 3.26 10.28 3.30
N ALA A 59 2.93 9.08 2.83
CA ALA A 59 1.61 8.70 2.36
C ALA A 59 1.25 7.32 2.92
N GLY A 60 -0.03 7.08 3.14
CA GLY A 60 -0.50 5.80 3.62
C GLY A 60 -1.96 5.56 3.28
N ILE A 61 -2.31 4.29 3.29
CA ILE A 61 -3.67 3.80 3.14
C ILE A 61 -4.05 3.12 4.45
N ILE A 62 -5.22 3.44 4.96
CA ILE A 62 -5.84 2.77 6.09
C ILE A 62 -7.13 2.16 5.56
N LEU A 63 -7.32 0.89 5.81
CA LEU A 63 -8.58 0.18 5.58
C LEU A 63 -9.25 0.04 6.93
N ASP A 64 -10.49 0.46 7.00
CA ASP A 64 -11.37 0.38 8.17
C ASP A 64 -12.70 -0.28 7.78
N ASP A 65 -13.55 -0.54 8.76
CA ASP A 65 -14.82 -1.24 8.57
C ASP A 65 -14.66 -2.59 7.84
N LEU A 66 -13.60 -3.33 8.18
CA LEU A 66 -13.35 -4.65 7.59
C LEU A 66 -14.37 -5.65 8.13
N LEU A 67 -14.99 -6.39 7.22
CA LEU A 67 -15.93 -7.46 7.54
C LEU A 67 -15.41 -8.80 7.02
N PRO A 68 -15.68 -9.90 7.74
CA PRO A 68 -15.50 -11.24 7.18
C PRO A 68 -16.30 -11.39 5.90
N GLU A 69 -15.80 -12.18 4.95
CA GLU A 69 -16.49 -12.38 3.68
C GLU A 69 -17.87 -13.03 3.85
N ALA A 70 -18.03 -13.88 4.88
CA ALA A 70 -19.29 -14.50 5.24
C ALA A 70 -20.37 -13.46 5.67
N ASP A 71 -19.96 -12.33 6.23
CA ASP A 71 -20.85 -11.27 6.70
C ASP A 71 -21.11 -10.19 5.62
N ARG A 72 -20.61 -10.42 4.42
CA ARG A 72 -20.79 -9.48 3.30
C ARG A 72 -22.27 -9.37 2.93
N PRO A 73 -22.83 -8.16 2.90
CA PRO A 73 -24.20 -7.97 2.47
C PRO A 73 -24.41 -8.42 1.03
N ALA A 74 -25.42 -9.24 0.80
CA ALA A 74 -25.83 -9.64 -0.56
C ALA A 74 -26.36 -8.40 -1.30
N MET A 75 -25.71 -8.04 -2.39
CA MET A 75 -26.16 -6.96 -3.26
C MET A 75 -26.75 -7.55 -4.53
N LEU A 76 -28.00 -7.24 -4.83
CA LEU A 76 -28.75 -7.78 -5.98
C LEU A 76 -28.09 -7.54 -7.34
N LEU A 77 -27.28 -6.48 -7.47
CA LEU A 77 -26.67 -6.04 -8.73
C LEU A 77 -25.13 -6.10 -8.71
N GLN A 78 -24.55 -6.85 -7.77
CA GLN A 78 -23.11 -7.00 -7.74
C GLN A 78 -22.68 -8.03 -8.79
N PRO A 79 -21.87 -7.68 -9.76
CA PRO A 79 -21.29 -8.66 -10.67
C PRO A 79 -20.40 -9.60 -9.86
N ASP A 80 -20.69 -10.89 -9.92
CA ASP A 80 -19.75 -11.89 -9.43
C ASP A 80 -18.50 -11.87 -10.33
N ARG A 81 -17.32 -11.75 -9.70
CA ARG A 81 -16.03 -11.69 -10.40
C ARG A 81 -15.12 -12.83 -9.98
N PRO A 82 -15.51 -14.09 -10.24
CA PRO A 82 -14.72 -15.24 -9.81
C PRO A 82 -13.33 -15.28 -10.44
N ARG A 83 -13.15 -14.65 -11.59
CA ARG A 83 -11.84 -14.53 -12.26
C ARG A 83 -10.89 -13.64 -11.49
N ASP A 84 -11.38 -12.53 -10.94
CA ASP A 84 -10.56 -11.57 -10.20
C ASP A 84 -10.14 -12.17 -8.85
N ALA A 85 -11.02 -12.93 -8.19
CA ALA A 85 -10.69 -13.66 -6.97
C ALA A 85 -9.58 -14.68 -7.23
N ARG A 86 -9.72 -15.52 -8.26
CA ARG A 86 -8.70 -16.51 -8.64
C ARG A 86 -7.36 -15.89 -8.98
N LEU A 87 -7.37 -14.71 -9.60
CA LEU A 87 -6.14 -13.98 -9.91
C LEU A 87 -5.45 -13.49 -8.63
N THR A 88 -6.20 -12.95 -7.68
CA THR A 88 -5.66 -12.51 -6.38
C THR A 88 -5.09 -13.69 -5.61
N ASP A 89 -5.83 -14.80 -5.53
CA ASP A 89 -5.38 -16.02 -4.84
C ASP A 89 -4.09 -16.58 -5.48
N ALA A 90 -3.99 -16.56 -6.82
CA ALA A 90 -2.80 -17.02 -7.52
C ALA A 90 -1.59 -16.12 -7.27
N LEU A 91 -1.78 -14.80 -7.23
CA LEU A 91 -0.75 -13.82 -6.89
C LEU A 91 -0.23 -14.03 -5.47
N ASP A 92 -1.13 -14.21 -4.52
CA ASP A 92 -0.80 -14.44 -3.12
C ASP A 92 -0.06 -15.77 -2.95
N ALA A 93 -0.53 -16.86 -3.57
CA ALA A 93 0.13 -18.15 -3.52
C ALA A 93 1.55 -18.13 -4.09
N ILE A 94 1.79 -17.37 -5.17
CA ILE A 94 3.15 -17.21 -5.74
C ILE A 94 4.03 -16.42 -4.78
N ASN A 95 3.54 -15.32 -4.24
CA ASN A 95 4.30 -14.47 -3.32
C ASN A 95 4.59 -15.14 -1.98
N ASP A 96 3.70 -16.00 -1.50
CA ASP A 96 3.91 -16.79 -0.29
C ASP A 96 4.96 -17.89 -0.53
N ARG A 97 4.92 -18.55 -1.67
CA ARG A 97 5.84 -19.66 -2.00
C ARG A 97 7.25 -19.18 -2.34
N PHE A 98 7.39 -18.12 -3.13
CA PHE A 98 8.66 -17.67 -3.70
C PHE A 98 9.20 -16.41 -3.03
N GLY A 99 8.46 -15.83 -2.10
CA GLY A 99 8.83 -14.62 -1.36
C GLY A 99 8.06 -13.40 -1.81
N LYS A 100 7.94 -12.43 -0.90
CA LYS A 100 7.20 -11.19 -1.13
C LYS A 100 7.74 -10.44 -2.34
N LYS A 101 6.85 -9.99 -3.22
CA LYS A 101 7.14 -9.23 -4.43
C LYS A 101 7.83 -10.02 -5.55
N THR A 102 7.75 -11.33 -5.53
CA THR A 102 8.14 -12.17 -6.68
C THR A 102 7.25 -11.86 -7.88
N MET A 103 5.96 -11.69 -7.65
CA MET A 103 5.01 -11.23 -8.63
C MET A 103 4.31 -9.96 -8.15
N VAL A 104 4.31 -8.93 -8.99
CA VAL A 104 3.68 -7.64 -8.72
C VAL A 104 2.82 -7.23 -9.89
N LEU A 105 1.83 -6.39 -9.62
CA LEU A 105 1.05 -5.79 -10.70
C LEU A 105 1.92 -4.80 -11.48
N ALA A 106 1.85 -4.82 -12.81
CA ALA A 106 2.62 -3.93 -13.68
C ALA A 106 2.43 -2.44 -13.32
N ARG A 107 1.27 -2.09 -12.76
CA ARG A 107 0.96 -0.73 -12.28
C ARG A 107 1.78 -0.31 -11.05
N GLU A 108 2.33 -1.26 -10.29
CA GLU A 108 3.22 -0.98 -9.15
C GLU A 108 4.60 -0.50 -9.60
N GLY A 109 5.02 -0.85 -10.81
CA GLY A 109 6.35 -0.57 -11.35
C GLY A 109 7.42 -1.50 -10.79
N PHE A 110 8.55 -1.58 -11.49
CA PHE A 110 9.65 -2.48 -11.14
C PHE A 110 10.73 -1.82 -10.28
N ALA A 111 10.90 -0.52 -10.38
CA ALA A 111 11.93 0.24 -9.67
C ALA A 111 11.30 1.32 -8.81
N GLY A 112 11.22 1.07 -7.52
CA GLY A 112 10.75 2.07 -6.57
C GLY A 112 11.90 2.96 -6.11
N GLU A 113 12.23 4.03 -6.84
CA GLU A 113 13.17 5.07 -6.38
C GLU A 113 12.76 5.68 -5.02
N TRP A 114 11.47 5.57 -4.70
CA TRP A 114 10.86 6.04 -3.44
C TRP A 114 11.08 5.08 -2.25
N ARG A 115 11.71 3.91 -2.44
CA ARG A 115 11.99 2.98 -1.34
C ARG A 115 12.97 3.62 -0.35
N LEU A 116 12.68 3.42 0.93
CA LEU A 116 13.65 3.74 1.98
C LEU A 116 14.93 2.95 1.72
N ARG A 117 16.03 3.65 1.54
CA ARG A 117 17.36 3.04 1.53
C ARG A 117 17.66 2.52 2.93
N ALA A 118 17.98 1.26 3.01
CA ALA A 118 18.23 0.58 4.27
C ALA A 118 19.45 -0.35 4.15
N ASP A 119 20.48 0.15 3.49
CA ASP A 119 21.68 -0.61 3.11
C ASP A 119 22.56 -0.93 4.34
N HIS A 120 22.41 -0.16 5.44
CA HIS A 120 23.16 -0.32 6.69
C HIS A 120 22.23 -0.68 7.86
N ARG A 121 21.38 -1.68 7.67
CA ARG A 121 20.58 -2.20 8.79
C ARG A 121 21.43 -3.11 9.66
N SER A 122 21.33 -2.93 10.97
CA SER A 122 21.80 -3.93 11.93
C SER A 122 21.02 -5.23 11.76
N PRO A 123 21.64 -6.39 12.03
CA PRO A 123 20.95 -7.67 12.06
C PRO A 123 19.78 -7.65 13.04
N ARG A 124 18.78 -8.49 12.79
CA ARG A 124 17.52 -8.53 13.54
C ARG A 124 17.61 -9.46 14.74
N TYR A 125 18.54 -9.21 15.63
CA TYR A 125 18.84 -10.07 16.78
C TYR A 125 17.63 -10.35 17.68
N THR A 126 16.69 -9.43 17.78
CA THR A 126 15.49 -9.55 18.63
C THR A 126 14.36 -10.34 17.98
N THR A 127 14.37 -10.51 16.66
CA THR A 127 13.27 -11.13 15.92
C THR A 127 13.68 -12.32 15.08
N ARG A 128 14.98 -12.53 14.88
CA ARG A 128 15.53 -13.67 14.14
C ARG A 128 16.70 -14.31 14.89
N ILE A 129 16.46 -15.46 15.48
CA ILE A 129 17.45 -16.24 16.21
C ILE A 129 18.64 -16.64 15.31
N SER A 130 18.39 -16.91 14.03
CA SER A 130 19.43 -17.27 13.05
C SER A 130 20.44 -16.15 12.75
N GLU A 131 20.13 -14.91 13.10
CA GLU A 131 21.00 -13.76 12.92
C GLU A 131 21.83 -13.44 14.18
N LEU A 132 21.66 -14.20 15.27
CA LEU A 132 22.48 -14.04 16.48
C LEU A 132 23.94 -14.39 16.20
N PRO A 133 24.90 -13.59 16.73
CA PRO A 133 26.31 -13.93 16.63
C PRO A 133 26.59 -15.26 17.34
N THR A 134 27.21 -16.20 16.67
CA THR A 134 27.67 -17.45 17.27
C THR A 134 29.11 -17.27 17.76
N VAL A 135 29.33 -17.52 19.03
CA VAL A 135 30.70 -17.59 19.61
C VAL A 135 31.22 -18.99 19.31
N ARG A 136 32.33 -19.08 18.63
CA ARG A 136 33.11 -20.33 18.53
C ARG A 136 34.12 -20.33 19.68
N VAL A 137 33.99 -21.29 20.55
CA VAL A 137 34.96 -21.58 21.63
C VAL A 137 36.00 -22.51 21.06
#